data_c5f815fc65ed34cf18c450b9f67062c2
#
_entry.id   c5f815fc65ed34cf18c450b9f67062c2
#
_cell.length_a   1.000
_cell.length_b   1.000
_cell.length_c   1.000
_cell.angle_alpha   90.00
_cell.angle_beta   90.00
_cell.angle_gamma   90.00
#
_symmetry.space_group_name_H-M   'P 1'
#
loop_
_entity.id
_entity.type
_entity.pdbx_description
1 polymer ?
#
loop_
_entity_poly.entity_id
_entity_poly.type
_entity_poly.pdbx_seq_one_letter_code
_entity_poly.pdbx_strand_id
1 'polypeptide(L)'
;YDFGLRTLDAEGRVFAKATREGEIVDGSRRLWMQTEALKAHLAMLELDADEHCDARAVECFDVLMDEYLTPEGGWIDAYHADGQVAADTMPASSGYHVVLAFCELLRVTGV
;
A
#
# COMPACT_ATOMS: atom_id res chain seq x y z
N TYR A 1 -11.61 7.01 -4.18
CA TYR A 1 -11.31 5.59 -3.99
C TYR A 1 -11.40 4.80 -5.29
N ASP A 2 -12.49 4.90 -6.01
CA ASP A 2 -12.67 4.15 -7.27
C ASP A 2 -11.59 4.46 -8.32
N PHE A 3 -11.21 5.72 -8.46
CA PHE A 3 -10.09 6.09 -9.33
C PHE A 3 -8.77 5.46 -8.85
N GLY A 4 -8.54 5.48 -7.54
CA GLY A 4 -7.34 4.88 -6.96
C GLY A 4 -7.19 3.39 -7.27
N LEU A 5 -8.30 2.66 -7.34
CA LEU A 5 -8.29 1.23 -7.67
C LEU A 5 -7.74 0.96 -9.07
N ARG A 6 -7.85 1.90 -10.01
CA ARG A 6 -7.30 1.77 -11.36
C ARG A 6 -5.78 1.86 -11.40
N THR A 7 -5.17 2.33 -10.32
CA THR A 7 -3.73 2.48 -10.21
C THR A 7 -3.05 1.28 -9.55
N LEU A 8 -3.83 0.26 -9.19
CA LEU A 8 -3.32 -0.99 -8.61
C LEU A 8 -3.05 -2.00 -9.71
N ASP A 9 -2.06 -2.87 -9.48
CA ASP A 9 -1.91 -4.06 -10.31
C ASP A 9 -2.76 -5.22 -9.77
N ALA A 10 -2.68 -6.39 -10.41
CA ALA A 10 -3.47 -7.56 -10.03
C ALA A 10 -3.14 -8.09 -8.63
N GLU A 11 -1.94 -7.79 -8.12
CA GLU A 11 -1.47 -8.21 -6.79
C GLU A 11 -1.69 -7.15 -5.71
N GLY A 12 -2.24 -5.97 -6.06
CA GLY A 12 -2.51 -4.90 -5.10
C GLY A 12 -1.36 -3.92 -4.88
N ARG A 13 -0.37 -3.89 -5.78
CA ARG A 13 0.73 -2.92 -5.72
C ARG A 13 0.27 -1.55 -6.20
N VAL A 14 0.72 -0.51 -5.52
CA VAL A 14 0.38 0.88 -5.85
C VAL A 14 1.54 1.54 -6.59
N PHE A 15 1.25 2.15 -7.73
CA PHE A 15 2.24 2.84 -8.56
C PHE A 15 2.21 4.35 -8.33
N ALA A 16 3.34 5.01 -8.62
CA ALA A 16 3.58 6.40 -8.28
C ALA A 16 2.69 7.38 -9.05
N LYS A 17 2.43 7.12 -10.33
CA LYS A 17 1.64 8.04 -11.17
C LYS A 17 0.81 7.28 -12.19
N ALA A 18 -0.40 7.76 -12.40
CA ALA A 18 -1.30 7.28 -13.44
C ALA A 18 -1.98 8.45 -14.14
N THR A 19 -2.44 8.21 -15.37
CA THR A 19 -3.27 9.19 -16.08
C THR A 19 -4.67 9.20 -15.47
N ARG A 20 -5.49 10.19 -15.89
CA ARG A 20 -6.89 10.27 -15.49
C ARG A 20 -7.68 9.03 -15.92
N GLU A 21 -7.26 8.37 -17.01
CA GLU A 21 -7.86 7.16 -17.54
C GLU A 21 -7.37 5.89 -16.82
N GLY A 22 -6.42 6.01 -15.92
CA GLY A 22 -5.89 4.89 -15.13
C GLY A 22 -4.67 4.21 -15.73
N GLU A 23 -4.05 4.77 -16.78
CA GLU A 23 -2.82 4.23 -17.34
C GLU A 23 -1.63 4.59 -16.47
N ILE A 24 -0.76 3.62 -16.18
CA ILE A 24 0.43 3.85 -15.35
C ILE A 24 1.47 4.64 -16.15
N VAL A 25 1.79 5.84 -15.66
CA VAL A 25 2.78 6.73 -16.24
C VAL A 25 4.16 6.54 -15.62
N ASP A 26 4.19 6.30 -14.30
CA ASP A 26 5.40 6.05 -13.54
C ASP A 26 5.20 4.77 -12.74
N GLY A 27 5.87 3.71 -13.13
CA GLY A 27 5.78 2.38 -12.50
C GLY A 27 6.63 2.24 -11.23
N SER A 28 7.30 3.29 -10.77
CA SER A 28 7.98 3.24 -9.48
C SER A 28 6.98 3.12 -8.34
N ARG A 29 7.43 2.60 -7.20
CA ARG A 29 6.56 2.32 -6.06
C ARG A 29 7.22 2.81 -4.78
N ARG A 30 6.42 3.32 -3.85
CA ARG A 30 6.90 3.80 -2.55
C ARG A 30 6.08 3.20 -1.42
N LEU A 31 6.74 2.93 -0.31
CA LEU A 31 6.14 2.34 0.89
C LEU A 31 4.91 3.13 1.35
N TRP A 32 5.02 4.46 1.44
CA TRP A 32 3.94 5.28 1.98
C TRP A 32 2.65 5.16 1.16
N MET A 33 2.76 4.97 -0.15
CA MET A 33 1.58 4.78 -1.02
C MET A 33 0.87 3.48 -0.70
N GLN A 34 1.63 2.42 -0.44
CA GLN A 34 1.08 1.12 -0.08
C GLN A 34 0.37 1.18 1.27
N THR A 35 0.95 1.86 2.26
CA THR A 35 0.31 2.03 3.57
C THR A 35 -0.97 2.86 3.50
N GLU A 36 -0.98 3.90 2.67
CA GLU A 36 -2.17 4.72 2.49
C GLU A 36 -3.28 3.95 1.75
N ALA A 37 -2.92 3.10 0.79
CA ALA A 37 -3.89 2.22 0.13
C ALA A 37 -4.51 1.24 1.13
N LEU A 38 -3.71 0.64 2.01
CA LEU A 38 -4.22 -0.24 3.06
C LEU A 38 -5.23 0.49 3.95
N LYS A 39 -4.90 1.69 4.39
CA LYS A 39 -5.80 2.51 5.21
C LYS A 39 -7.10 2.83 4.46
N ALA A 40 -7.02 3.13 3.17
CA ALA A 40 -8.20 3.40 2.35
C ALA A 40 -9.11 2.17 2.24
N HIS A 41 -8.53 1.00 1.99
CA HIS A 41 -9.30 -0.26 1.92
C HIS A 41 -9.98 -0.55 3.27
N LEU A 42 -9.28 -0.34 4.38
CA LEU A 42 -9.83 -0.55 5.71
C LEU A 42 -10.97 0.44 6.02
N ALA A 43 -10.83 1.69 5.60
CA ALA A 43 -11.89 2.68 5.78
C ALA A 43 -13.15 2.30 4.99
N MET A 44 -12.98 1.84 3.75
CA MET A 44 -14.11 1.40 2.94
C MET A 44 -14.76 0.13 3.49
N LEU A 45 -13.95 -0.78 4.03
CA LEU A 45 -14.46 -1.98 4.71
C LEU A 45 -15.30 -1.61 5.94
N GLU A 46 -14.84 -0.67 6.75
CA GLU A 46 -15.55 -0.20 7.94
C GLU A 46 -16.87 0.45 7.59
N LEU A 47 -16.94 1.16 6.45
CA LEU A 47 -18.16 1.80 5.96
C LEU A 47 -19.10 0.83 5.24
N ASP A 48 -18.67 -0.42 5.05
CA ASP A 48 -19.40 -1.43 4.26
C ASP A 48 -19.79 -0.90 2.87
N ALA A 49 -18.87 -0.16 2.26
CA ALA A 49 -19.13 0.57 1.03
C ALA A 49 -18.88 -0.27 -0.24
N ASP A 50 -18.13 -1.38 -0.13
CA ASP A 50 -17.78 -2.24 -1.25
C ASP A 50 -17.53 -3.67 -0.74
N GLU A 51 -18.17 -4.65 -1.36
CA GLU A 51 -18.07 -6.06 -0.95
C GLU A 51 -16.68 -6.69 -1.15
N HIS A 52 -15.80 -6.03 -1.93
CA HIS A 52 -14.46 -6.53 -2.23
C HIS A 52 -13.37 -5.89 -1.37
N CYS A 53 -13.72 -5.00 -0.44
CA CYS A 53 -12.72 -4.25 0.34
C CYS A 53 -11.88 -5.15 1.24
N ASP A 54 -12.44 -6.23 1.77
CA ASP A 54 -11.72 -7.19 2.59
C ASP A 54 -10.63 -7.90 1.78
N ALA A 55 -10.94 -8.39 0.59
CA ALA A 55 -9.96 -9.03 -0.29
C ALA A 55 -8.87 -8.05 -0.72
N ARG A 56 -9.23 -6.82 -1.05
CA ARG A 56 -8.27 -5.77 -1.42
C ARG A 56 -7.34 -5.40 -0.26
N ALA A 57 -7.88 -5.34 0.95
CA ALA A 57 -7.08 -5.08 2.15
C ALA A 57 -6.06 -6.21 2.38
N VAL A 58 -6.45 -7.46 2.23
CA VAL A 58 -5.55 -8.61 2.35
C VAL A 58 -4.45 -8.57 1.31
N GLU A 59 -4.78 -8.35 0.05
CA GLU A 59 -3.81 -8.23 -1.04
C GLU A 59 -2.80 -7.11 -0.78
N CYS A 60 -3.29 -5.95 -0.37
CA CYS A 60 -2.47 -4.79 -0.04
C CYS A 60 -1.54 -5.08 1.15
N PHE A 61 -2.06 -5.73 2.17
CA PHE A 61 -1.29 -6.14 3.36
C PHE A 61 -0.20 -7.14 2.98
N ASP A 62 -0.51 -8.12 2.13
CA ASP A 62 0.46 -9.13 1.69
C ASP A 62 1.62 -8.47 0.93
N VAL A 63 1.34 -7.52 0.05
CA VAL A 63 2.39 -6.74 -0.64
C VAL A 63 3.26 -5.99 0.37
N LEU A 64 2.63 -5.35 1.36
CA LEU A 64 3.36 -4.62 2.39
C LEU A 64 4.31 -5.54 3.17
N MET A 65 3.83 -6.71 3.58
CA MET A 65 4.63 -7.67 4.35
C MET A 65 5.72 -8.33 3.52
N ASP A 66 5.42 -8.67 2.26
CA ASP A 66 6.34 -9.45 1.43
C ASP A 66 7.39 -8.58 0.73
N GLU A 67 7.04 -7.35 0.35
CA GLU A 67 7.90 -6.52 -0.49
C GLU A 67 8.49 -5.31 0.22
N TYR A 68 7.83 -4.78 1.24
CA TYR A 68 8.27 -3.55 1.90
C TYR A 68 8.87 -3.78 3.29
N LEU A 69 8.32 -4.68 4.09
CA LEU A 69 8.85 -4.94 5.42
C LEU A 69 9.89 -6.06 5.36
N THR A 70 10.98 -5.90 6.11
CA THR A 70 12.06 -6.87 6.13
C THR A 70 11.98 -7.77 7.35
N PRO A 71 12.53 -9.02 7.29
CA PRO A 71 12.52 -9.92 8.44
C PRO A 71 13.25 -9.37 9.67
N GLU A 72 14.18 -8.44 9.46
CA GLU A 72 14.97 -7.81 10.52
C GLU A 72 14.22 -6.68 11.25
N GLY A 73 12.97 -6.40 10.85
CA GLY A 73 12.17 -5.34 11.46
C GLY A 73 12.33 -3.96 10.83
N GLY A 74 13.00 -3.87 9.68
CA GLY A 74 13.11 -2.65 8.90
C GLY A 74 12.14 -2.62 7.73
N TRP A 75 12.40 -1.75 6.76
CA TRP A 75 11.59 -1.64 5.56
C TRP A 75 12.40 -1.14 4.36
N ILE A 76 11.86 -1.41 3.16
CA ILE A 76 12.35 -0.88 1.89
C ILE A 76 11.43 0.29 1.53
N ASP A 77 12.00 1.47 1.33
CA ASP A 77 11.21 2.69 1.15
C ASP A 77 10.65 2.86 -0.26
N ALA A 78 11.37 2.38 -1.27
CA ALA A 78 10.97 2.58 -2.66
C ALA A 78 11.55 1.52 -3.60
N TYR A 79 10.84 1.27 -4.69
CA TYR A 79 11.25 0.43 -5.80
C TYR A 79 11.22 1.22 -7.12
N HIS A 80 12.17 0.94 -8.01
CA HIS A 80 12.12 1.40 -9.39
C HIS A 80 11.04 0.62 -10.18
N ALA A 81 10.66 1.13 -11.34
CA ALA A 81 9.67 0.50 -12.20
C ALA A 81 10.05 -0.94 -12.63
N ASP A 82 11.35 -1.25 -12.67
CA ASP A 82 11.86 -2.58 -13.01
C ASP A 82 11.87 -3.57 -11.84
N GLY A 83 11.41 -3.15 -10.66
CA GLY A 83 11.37 -3.96 -9.45
C GLY A 83 12.65 -3.92 -8.61
N GLN A 84 13.69 -3.20 -9.05
CA GLN A 84 14.91 -3.03 -8.28
C GLN A 84 14.69 -2.06 -7.11
N VAL A 85 15.36 -2.29 -5.98
CA VAL A 85 15.29 -1.39 -4.84
C VAL A 85 15.85 -0.02 -5.21
N ALA A 86 15.02 1.02 -5.04
CA ALA A 86 15.40 2.39 -5.34
C ALA A 86 15.96 3.12 -4.11
N ALA A 87 15.45 2.78 -2.92
CA ALA A 87 15.90 3.37 -1.66
C ALA A 87 15.81 2.33 -0.56
N ASP A 88 16.93 2.04 0.05
CA ASP A 88 17.07 1.10 1.17
C ASP A 88 17.23 1.81 2.52
N THR A 89 17.24 3.14 2.52
CA THR A 89 17.19 3.94 3.74
C THR A 89 15.79 3.86 4.37
N MET A 90 15.71 4.05 5.69
CA MET A 90 14.47 3.99 6.45
C MET A 90 14.12 5.38 7.00
N PRO A 91 13.57 6.29 6.17
CA PRO A 91 13.19 7.61 6.65
C PRO A 91 12.16 7.53 7.77
N ALA A 92 12.29 8.40 8.78
CA ALA A 92 11.36 8.43 9.91
C ALA A 92 9.92 8.69 9.46
N SER A 93 9.73 9.47 8.39
CA SER A 93 8.40 9.72 7.82
C SER A 93 7.72 8.45 7.32
N SER A 94 8.49 7.53 6.72
CA SER A 94 7.96 6.23 6.29
C SER A 94 7.56 5.36 7.47
N GLY A 95 8.34 5.39 8.56
CA GLY A 95 7.99 4.69 9.81
C GLY A 95 6.66 5.18 10.37
N TYR A 96 6.40 6.46 10.31
CA TYR A 96 5.13 7.04 10.73
C TYR A 96 3.96 6.46 9.92
N HIS A 97 4.08 6.36 8.59
CA HIS A 97 3.06 5.76 7.74
C HIS A 97 2.82 4.29 8.08
N VAL A 98 3.89 3.53 8.33
CA VAL A 98 3.79 2.10 8.71
C VAL A 98 3.04 1.96 10.02
N VAL A 99 3.41 2.70 11.05
CA VAL A 99 2.78 2.63 12.38
C VAL A 99 1.29 2.96 12.27
N LEU A 100 0.93 4.03 11.58
CA LEU A 100 -0.48 4.42 11.44
C LEU A 100 -1.30 3.38 10.69
N ALA A 101 -0.73 2.77 9.65
CA ALA A 101 -1.42 1.72 8.89
C ALA A 101 -1.72 0.51 9.77
N PHE A 102 -0.75 0.07 10.58
CA PHE A 102 -0.96 -1.05 11.50
C PHE A 102 -1.93 -0.70 12.62
N CYS A 103 -1.91 0.52 13.13
CA CYS A 103 -2.89 0.98 14.12
C CYS A 103 -4.31 0.89 13.55
N GLU A 104 -4.53 1.34 12.32
CA GLU A 104 -5.82 1.24 11.65
C GLU A 104 -6.23 -0.21 11.42
N LEU A 105 -5.29 -1.06 11.01
CA LEU A 105 -5.55 -2.49 10.81
C LEU A 105 -6.06 -3.13 12.12
N LEU A 106 -5.36 -2.90 13.22
CA LEU A 106 -5.75 -3.43 14.52
C LEU A 106 -7.11 -2.86 14.98
N ARG A 107 -7.34 -1.57 14.77
CA ARG A 107 -8.60 -0.92 15.15
C ARG A 107 -9.79 -1.53 14.40
N VAL A 108 -9.67 -1.70 13.09
CA VAL A 108 -10.76 -2.18 12.22
C VAL A 108 -11.01 -3.67 12.42
N THR A 109 -9.96 -4.47 12.58
CA THR A 109 -10.08 -5.93 12.76
C THR A 109 -10.38 -6.36 14.18
N GLY A 110 -10.19 -5.49 15.15
CA GLY A 110 -10.44 -5.80 16.57
C GLY A 110 -9.43 -6.76 17.20
N VAL A 111 -8.28 -6.92 16.57
CA VAL A 111 -7.23 -7.83 17.07
C VAL A 111 -6.24 -7.08 17.96
#